data_2f14129e0c344e7fcb66cefa15885f6a
#
_entry.id   2f14129e0c344e7fcb66cefa15885f6a
#
_cell.length_a   1.000
_cell.length_b   1.000
_cell.length_c   1.000
_cell.angle_alpha   90.00
_cell.angle_beta   90.00
_cell.angle_gamma   90.00
#
_symmetry.space_group_name_H-M   'P 1'
#
loop_
_entity.id
_entity.type
_entity.pdbx_description
1 polymer ?
#
loop_
_entity_poly.entity_id
_entity_poly.type
_entity_poly.pdbx_seq_one_letter_code
_entity_poly.pdbx_strand_id
1 'polypeptide(L)'
;MAYAQRIITSNSAGDQEFTFTFPYIKEEHIKVFVNFVEKAQGTGSTEFQVITNTTPKKISSNTALASNNTRVEIRRVSSLATPLVDFEDGSTLTAADLDTAEKQSLFIAQELDDALKQGISIDTSTGVPTLNSQRLSNVSDPVNAQDAVTKAYLERSGSITSTQIVDGTIVNADINASAAIDGSKINPAFGSQNITTSGTVD
;
A
#
# COMPACT_ATOMS: atom_id res chain seq x y z
N MET A 1 13.54 2.58 10.97
CA MET A 1 13.39 1.18 11.46
C MET A 1 12.00 1.09 12.05
N ALA A 2 11.24 0.05 11.76
CA ALA A 2 9.93 -0.15 12.36
C ALA A 2 10.08 -0.63 13.81
N TYR A 3 9.21 -0.16 14.71
CA TYR A 3 9.26 -0.50 16.14
C TYR A 3 8.48 -1.76 16.49
N ALA A 4 7.44 -2.06 15.72
CA ALA A 4 6.42 -3.05 16.05
C ALA A 4 6.14 -4.04 14.92
N GLN A 5 6.93 -4.01 13.86
CA GLN A 5 6.72 -4.91 12.71
C GLN A 5 8.01 -5.35 12.05
N ARG A 6 7.91 -6.47 11.37
CA ARG A 6 8.90 -6.98 10.42
C ARG A 6 8.18 -7.48 9.17
N ILE A 7 8.61 -7.00 8.01
CA ILE A 7 8.15 -7.47 6.71
C ILE A 7 9.29 -8.23 6.05
N ILE A 8 8.98 -9.41 5.56
CA ILE A 8 9.92 -10.31 4.90
C ILE A 8 9.29 -10.74 3.57
N THR A 9 10.06 -10.71 2.50
CA THR A 9 9.70 -11.41 1.28
C THR A 9 10.39 -12.75 1.30
N SER A 10 9.62 -13.83 1.38
CA SER A 10 10.17 -15.19 1.34
C SER A 10 10.71 -15.49 -0.05
N ASN A 11 11.95 -15.97 -0.12
CA ASN A 11 12.61 -16.38 -1.35
C ASN A 11 12.66 -17.91 -1.52
N SER A 12 12.10 -18.66 -0.56
CA SER A 12 12.07 -20.11 -0.57
C SER A 12 10.64 -20.65 -0.50
N ALA A 13 10.34 -21.63 -1.31
CA ALA A 13 9.12 -22.40 -1.15
C ALA A 13 9.26 -23.30 0.07
N GLY A 14 8.30 -23.21 0.99
CA GLY A 14 8.25 -24.06 2.17
C GLY A 14 8.77 -23.45 3.46
N ASP A 15 9.08 -22.13 3.48
CA ASP A 15 9.49 -21.46 4.71
C ASP A 15 8.39 -21.55 5.78
N GLN A 16 8.76 -22.08 6.93
CA GLN A 16 7.86 -22.27 8.08
C GLN A 16 8.21 -21.37 9.25
N GLU A 17 9.41 -20.80 9.28
CA GLU A 17 9.91 -20.04 10.41
C GLU A 17 10.38 -18.65 10.00
N PHE A 18 9.98 -17.63 10.76
CA PHE A 18 10.37 -16.25 10.53
C PHE A 18 10.71 -15.58 11.85
N THR A 19 11.90 -14.99 11.93
CA THR A 19 12.37 -14.32 13.14
C THR A 19 11.88 -12.89 13.25
N PHE A 20 11.76 -12.39 14.49
CA PHE A 20 11.49 -10.98 14.78
C PHE A 20 12.23 -10.54 16.07
N THR A 21 12.42 -9.25 16.25
CA THR A 21 13.24 -8.70 17.34
C THR A 21 12.52 -7.68 18.21
N PHE A 22 11.35 -7.21 17.79
CA PHE A 22 10.60 -6.23 18.59
C PHE A 22 10.01 -6.86 19.86
N PRO A 23 9.91 -6.10 20.96
CA PRO A 23 9.32 -6.56 22.21
C PRO A 23 7.79 -6.61 22.12
N TYR A 24 7.18 -7.44 22.95
CA TYR A 24 5.73 -7.54 23.14
C TYR A 24 5.41 -7.86 24.61
N ILE A 25 4.16 -7.62 25.03
CA ILE A 25 3.70 -7.91 26.40
C ILE A 25 3.12 -9.33 26.47
N LYS A 26 2.25 -9.67 25.51
CA LYS A 26 1.60 -10.99 25.44
C LYS A 26 1.79 -11.59 24.04
N GLU A 27 1.86 -12.91 23.94
CA GLU A 27 2.00 -13.61 22.66
C GLU A 27 0.81 -13.36 21.73
N GLU A 28 -0.39 -13.24 22.26
CA GLU A 28 -1.61 -12.90 21.49
C GLU A 28 -1.54 -11.56 20.76
N HIS A 29 -0.63 -10.66 21.18
CA HIS A 29 -0.34 -9.41 20.49
C HIS A 29 0.48 -9.59 19.22
N ILE A 30 1.07 -10.76 19.00
CA ILE A 30 1.80 -11.04 17.77
C ILE A 30 0.79 -11.49 16.70
N LYS A 31 0.74 -10.76 15.61
CA LYS A 31 -0.10 -11.04 14.45
C LYS A 31 0.78 -11.32 13.23
N VAL A 32 0.37 -12.28 12.43
CA VAL A 32 1.07 -12.68 11.21
C VAL A 32 0.13 -12.53 10.03
N PHE A 33 0.61 -11.88 8.98
CA PHE A 33 -0.12 -11.71 7.72
C PHE A 33 0.71 -12.31 6.59
N VAL A 34 0.08 -13.11 5.77
CA VAL A 34 0.67 -13.67 4.55
C VAL A 34 -0.10 -13.10 3.35
N ASN A 35 0.59 -12.34 2.52
CA ASN A 35 -0.03 -11.59 1.41
C ASN A 35 -1.27 -10.79 1.87
N PHE A 36 -1.13 -10.08 3.00
CA PHE A 36 -2.17 -9.25 3.64
C PHE A 36 -3.33 -10.02 4.29
N VAL A 37 -3.29 -11.36 4.31
CA VAL A 37 -4.29 -12.20 4.97
C VAL A 37 -3.78 -12.61 6.35
N GLU A 38 -4.53 -12.26 7.40
CA GLU A 38 -4.19 -12.64 8.77
C GLU A 38 -4.23 -14.16 8.94
N LYS A 39 -3.24 -14.71 9.65
CA LYS A 39 -3.17 -16.10 10.07
C LYS A 39 -3.55 -16.21 11.53
N ALA A 40 -4.30 -17.24 11.87
CA ALA A 40 -4.64 -17.54 13.27
C ALA A 40 -3.41 -18.03 14.03
N GLN A 41 -3.34 -17.70 15.31
CA GLN A 41 -2.37 -18.27 16.23
C GLN A 41 -2.90 -19.58 16.81
N GLY A 42 -2.10 -20.67 16.72
CA GLY A 42 -2.50 -21.98 17.20
C GLY A 42 -1.60 -23.10 16.70
N THR A 43 -2.05 -24.32 16.81
CA THR A 43 -1.30 -25.56 16.45
C THR A 43 -1.81 -26.22 15.18
N GLY A 44 -2.81 -25.65 14.54
CA GLY A 44 -3.38 -26.17 13.29
C GLY A 44 -2.41 -26.05 12.10
N SER A 45 -2.75 -26.72 11.00
CA SER A 45 -1.87 -26.79 9.83
C SER A 45 -1.63 -25.45 9.14
N THR A 46 -2.59 -24.50 9.24
CA THR A 46 -2.49 -23.15 8.64
C THR A 46 -2.26 -22.05 9.65
N GLU A 47 -2.02 -22.42 10.92
CA GLU A 47 -1.83 -21.54 12.06
C GLU A 47 -0.33 -21.37 12.36
N PHE A 48 0.00 -20.34 13.13
CA PHE A 48 1.37 -20.10 13.57
C PHE A 48 1.47 -20.14 15.10
N GLN A 49 2.66 -20.43 15.60
CA GLN A 49 3.02 -20.36 17.01
C GLN A 49 4.15 -19.34 17.20
N VAL A 50 4.17 -18.69 18.35
CA VAL A 50 5.28 -17.84 18.77
C VAL A 50 6.28 -18.68 19.55
N ILE A 51 7.53 -18.73 19.11
CA ILE A 51 8.62 -19.46 19.74
C ILE A 51 9.50 -18.47 20.49
N THR A 52 9.44 -18.53 21.83
CA THR A 52 10.06 -17.53 22.71
C THR A 52 11.43 -17.94 23.25
N ASN A 53 11.73 -19.23 23.22
CA ASN A 53 12.99 -19.82 23.75
C ASN A 53 14.18 -19.69 22.79
N THR A 54 14.07 -18.86 21.75
CA THR A 54 15.12 -18.59 20.76
C THR A 54 15.53 -17.12 20.77
N THR A 55 16.77 -16.84 20.33
CA THR A 55 17.26 -15.48 20.14
C THR A 55 17.86 -15.38 18.73
N PRO A 56 17.26 -14.60 17.83
CA PRO A 56 16.01 -13.85 17.99
C PRO A 56 14.77 -14.74 18.15
N LYS A 57 13.68 -14.21 18.69
CA LYS A 57 12.38 -14.87 18.73
C LYS A 57 11.88 -15.13 17.32
N LYS A 58 11.02 -16.14 17.15
CA LYS A 58 10.47 -16.50 15.84
C LYS A 58 9.01 -16.90 15.92
N ILE A 59 8.32 -16.79 14.80
CA ILE A 59 7.09 -17.54 14.56
C ILE A 59 7.45 -18.85 13.85
N SER A 60 6.66 -19.88 14.09
CA SER A 60 6.75 -21.16 13.40
C SER A 60 5.37 -21.70 13.05
N SER A 61 5.24 -22.39 11.94
CA SER A 61 4.01 -23.04 11.50
C SER A 61 4.28 -24.49 11.13
N ASN A 62 3.26 -25.34 11.28
CA ASN A 62 3.35 -26.77 10.94
C ASN A 62 3.37 -27.03 9.43
N THR A 63 2.93 -26.08 8.62
CA THR A 63 3.02 -26.12 7.16
C THR A 63 3.70 -24.88 6.64
N ALA A 64 4.15 -24.89 5.40
CA ALA A 64 4.74 -23.73 4.79
C ALA A 64 3.79 -22.54 4.83
N LEU A 65 4.20 -21.46 5.50
CA LEU A 65 3.46 -20.18 5.50
C LEU A 65 3.67 -19.41 4.20
N ALA A 66 4.80 -19.67 3.54
CA ALA A 66 5.21 -18.88 2.39
C ALA A 66 5.70 -19.75 1.23
N SER A 67 5.52 -19.26 0.03
CA SER A 67 6.13 -19.69 -1.21
C SER A 67 7.04 -18.59 -1.74
N ASN A 68 7.75 -18.83 -2.85
CA ASN A 68 8.56 -17.80 -3.50
C ASN A 68 7.79 -16.48 -3.68
N ASN A 69 8.44 -15.36 -3.38
CA ASN A 69 7.90 -14.01 -3.47
C ASN A 69 6.66 -13.76 -2.59
N THR A 70 6.45 -14.54 -1.55
CA THR A 70 5.37 -14.31 -0.59
C THR A 70 5.77 -13.26 0.43
N ARG A 71 4.92 -12.25 0.61
CA ARG A 71 5.08 -11.25 1.67
C ARG A 71 4.59 -11.83 2.99
N VAL A 72 5.48 -11.96 3.96
CA VAL A 72 5.17 -12.32 5.35
C VAL A 72 5.40 -11.10 6.22
N GLU A 73 4.38 -10.70 6.95
CA GLU A 73 4.44 -9.59 7.89
C GLU A 73 4.16 -10.12 9.30
N ILE A 74 5.08 -9.85 10.20
CA ILE A 74 4.92 -10.10 11.62
C ILE A 74 4.81 -8.74 12.28
N ARG A 75 3.73 -8.48 12.99
CA ARG A 75 3.56 -7.23 13.70
C ARG A 75 2.98 -7.43 15.09
N ARG A 76 3.30 -6.51 15.98
CA ARG A 76 2.63 -6.38 17.26
C ARG A 76 1.34 -5.58 17.08
N VAL A 77 0.28 -6.03 17.72
CA VAL A 77 -1.00 -5.33 17.82
C VAL A 77 -1.43 -5.38 19.28
N SER A 78 -1.16 -4.30 20.01
CA SER A 78 -1.52 -4.17 21.41
C SER A 78 -3.02 -3.95 21.58
N SER A 79 -3.59 -4.40 22.71
CA SER A 79 -5.02 -4.20 22.98
C SER A 79 -5.33 -2.70 23.08
N LEU A 80 -6.33 -2.26 22.31
CA LEU A 80 -6.91 -0.91 22.40
C LEU A 80 -8.23 -0.90 23.20
N ALA A 81 -8.83 -2.07 23.40
CA ALA A 81 -10.17 -2.17 23.99
C ALA A 81 -10.14 -2.10 25.51
N THR A 82 -9.11 -2.69 26.13
CA THR A 82 -9.00 -2.76 27.60
C THR A 82 -7.55 -2.54 28.04
N PRO A 83 -7.34 -1.83 29.16
CA PRO A 83 -6.04 -1.79 29.80
C PRO A 83 -5.61 -3.21 30.19
N LEU A 84 -4.31 -3.49 30.13
CA LEU A 84 -3.73 -4.77 30.59
C LEU A 84 -3.59 -4.81 32.12
N VAL A 85 -3.57 -3.64 32.75
CA VAL A 85 -3.59 -3.45 34.20
C VAL A 85 -4.80 -2.59 34.53
N ASP A 86 -5.64 -3.07 35.45
CA ASP A 86 -6.75 -2.35 36.02
C ASP A 86 -6.41 -1.94 37.44
N PHE A 87 -6.49 -0.65 37.75
CA PHE A 87 -6.17 -0.10 39.05
C PHE A 87 -7.48 0.13 39.81
N GLU A 88 -7.73 -0.67 40.86
CA GLU A 88 -8.86 -0.52 41.73
C GLU A 88 -8.43 0.13 43.05
N ASP A 89 -9.37 0.85 43.70
CA ASP A 89 -9.14 1.46 45.01
C ASP A 89 -8.78 0.39 46.04
N GLY A 90 -7.66 0.58 46.75
CA GLY A 90 -7.15 -0.36 47.72
C GLY A 90 -6.27 -1.49 47.19
N SER A 91 -6.03 -1.56 45.88
CA SER A 91 -5.07 -2.48 45.30
C SER A 91 -3.64 -2.14 45.71
N THR A 92 -2.81 -3.18 45.88
CA THR A 92 -1.36 -2.98 46.00
C THR A 92 -0.77 -2.71 44.64
N LEU A 93 -0.26 -1.51 44.44
CA LEU A 93 0.43 -1.13 43.21
C LEU A 93 1.86 -1.71 43.19
N THR A 94 2.18 -2.51 42.20
CA THR A 94 3.53 -3.05 42.00
C THR A 94 4.28 -2.31 40.90
N ALA A 95 5.61 -2.36 40.90
CA ALA A 95 6.43 -1.83 39.82
C ALA A 95 6.13 -2.55 38.48
N ALA A 96 5.78 -3.83 38.53
CA ALA A 96 5.43 -4.62 37.35
C ALA A 96 4.10 -4.13 36.71
N ASP A 97 3.14 -3.71 37.52
CA ASP A 97 1.86 -3.15 37.03
C ASP A 97 2.08 -1.82 36.33
N LEU A 98 2.88 -0.93 36.94
CA LEU A 98 3.26 0.34 36.32
C LEU A 98 4.00 0.13 35.01
N ASP A 99 5.02 -0.73 35.00
CA ASP A 99 5.79 -1.07 33.81
C ASP A 99 4.90 -1.63 32.69
N THR A 100 3.91 -2.45 33.04
CA THR A 100 3.00 -3.05 32.06
C THR A 100 2.06 -2.02 31.46
N ALA A 101 1.49 -1.12 32.28
CA ALA A 101 0.62 -0.04 31.82
C ALA A 101 1.40 0.95 30.91
N GLU A 102 2.62 1.34 31.31
CA GLU A 102 3.47 2.21 30.52
C GLU A 102 3.88 1.57 29.19
N LYS A 103 4.31 0.30 29.23
CA LYS A 103 4.66 -0.45 28.00
C LYS A 103 3.48 -0.57 27.04
N GLN A 104 2.26 -0.79 27.54
CA GLN A 104 1.08 -0.83 26.67
C GLN A 104 0.90 0.51 25.93
N SER A 105 0.98 1.63 26.64
CA SER A 105 0.83 2.96 26.04
C SER A 105 1.94 3.26 25.04
N LEU A 106 3.19 2.96 25.38
CA LEU A 106 4.33 3.11 24.49
C LEU A 106 4.20 2.25 23.23
N PHE A 107 3.75 1.01 23.38
CA PHE A 107 3.61 0.08 22.27
C PHE A 107 2.51 0.50 21.32
N ILE A 108 1.38 0.98 21.82
CA ILE A 108 0.31 1.55 21.01
C ILE A 108 0.82 2.75 20.20
N ALA A 109 1.59 3.66 20.83
CA ALA A 109 2.17 4.80 20.14
C ALA A 109 3.16 4.40 19.03
N GLN A 110 3.99 3.39 19.28
CA GLN A 110 4.91 2.83 18.28
C GLN A 110 4.18 2.17 17.10
N GLU A 111 3.11 1.43 17.39
CA GLU A 111 2.27 0.77 16.37
C GLU A 111 1.56 1.80 15.48
N LEU A 112 1.09 2.90 16.09
CA LEU A 112 0.49 4.02 15.36
C LEU A 112 1.53 4.72 14.47
N ASP A 113 2.74 4.98 14.98
CA ASP A 113 3.85 5.56 14.20
C ASP A 113 4.23 4.68 13.01
N ASP A 114 4.36 3.36 13.22
CA ASP A 114 4.64 2.41 12.15
C ASP A 114 3.51 2.36 11.10
N ALA A 115 2.25 2.43 11.52
CA ALA A 115 1.10 2.46 10.62
C ALA A 115 1.05 3.77 9.80
N LEU A 116 1.32 4.90 10.42
CA LEU A 116 1.38 6.20 9.72
C LEU A 116 2.49 6.24 8.67
N LYS A 117 3.66 5.65 8.96
CA LYS A 117 4.77 5.58 8.01
C LYS A 117 4.49 4.68 6.80
N GLN A 118 3.56 3.74 6.90
CA GLN A 118 3.13 2.91 5.77
C GLN A 118 2.07 3.58 4.89
N GLY A 119 1.38 4.59 5.41
CA GLY A 119 0.38 5.37 4.68
C GLY A 119 0.99 6.57 3.95
N ILE A 120 0.26 7.68 4.00
CA ILE A 120 0.74 8.97 3.49
C ILE A 120 1.73 9.53 4.53
N SER A 121 2.97 9.70 4.15
CA SER A 121 4.00 10.31 4.97
C SER A 121 4.44 11.66 4.38
N ILE A 122 5.12 12.47 5.19
CA ILE A 122 5.77 13.69 4.70
C ILE A 122 7.21 13.34 4.33
N ASP A 123 7.60 13.61 3.11
CA ASP A 123 9.01 13.59 2.73
C ASP A 123 9.72 14.74 3.47
N THR A 124 10.58 14.39 4.40
CA THR A 124 11.28 15.36 5.25
C THR A 124 12.27 16.25 4.50
N SER A 125 12.68 15.85 3.31
CA SER A 125 13.59 16.65 2.46
C SER A 125 12.87 17.73 1.66
N THR A 126 11.62 17.44 1.27
CA THR A 126 10.80 18.34 0.41
C THR A 126 9.61 18.96 1.13
N GLY A 127 9.20 18.40 2.28
CA GLY A 127 7.99 18.80 3.00
C GLY A 127 6.68 18.37 2.30
N VAL A 128 6.76 17.54 1.27
CA VAL A 128 5.60 17.15 0.46
C VAL A 128 5.04 15.82 0.94
N PRO A 129 3.69 15.65 1.03
CA PRO A 129 3.07 14.37 1.26
C PRO A 129 3.43 13.35 0.18
N THR A 130 3.86 12.17 0.57
CA THR A 130 4.24 11.08 -0.34
C THR A 130 3.55 9.79 0.02
N LEU A 131 3.23 9.00 -0.98
CA LEU A 131 2.69 7.63 -0.84
C LEU A 131 3.79 6.56 -0.84
N ASN A 132 5.08 6.93 -0.84
CA ASN A 132 6.20 5.99 -0.84
C ASN A 132 6.08 4.89 -1.91
N SER A 133 5.70 5.27 -3.13
CA SER A 133 5.44 4.36 -4.26
C SER A 133 4.25 3.40 -4.06
N GLN A 134 3.42 3.62 -3.05
CA GLN A 134 2.18 2.86 -2.89
C GLN A 134 1.12 3.31 -3.89
N ARG A 135 0.23 2.40 -4.28
CA ARG A 135 -0.91 2.70 -5.12
C ARG A 135 -2.05 3.28 -4.29
N LEU A 136 -2.67 4.35 -4.80
CA LEU A 136 -3.96 4.82 -4.29
C LEU A 136 -5.08 4.05 -5.02
N SER A 137 -5.89 3.28 -4.30
CA SER A 137 -7.02 2.53 -4.84
C SER A 137 -8.34 3.10 -4.33
N ASN A 138 -9.45 2.74 -4.98
CA ASN A 138 -10.80 3.21 -4.64
C ASN A 138 -10.96 4.75 -4.68
N VAL A 139 -10.22 5.39 -5.57
CA VAL A 139 -10.38 6.83 -5.82
C VAL A 139 -11.66 7.03 -6.63
N SER A 140 -12.58 7.81 -6.09
CA SER A 140 -13.82 8.19 -6.78
C SER A 140 -13.53 9.05 -8.01
N ASP A 141 -14.50 9.13 -8.92
CA ASP A 141 -14.42 10.06 -10.06
C ASP A 141 -14.30 11.51 -9.56
N PRO A 142 -13.51 12.35 -10.21
CA PRO A 142 -13.32 13.73 -9.82
C PRO A 142 -14.64 14.53 -9.97
N VAL A 143 -14.90 15.38 -8.99
CA VAL A 143 -16.06 16.31 -8.98
C VAL A 143 -15.60 17.76 -9.05
N ASN A 144 -14.46 18.06 -8.40
CA ASN A 144 -13.88 19.40 -8.35
C ASN A 144 -12.62 19.49 -9.21
N ALA A 145 -12.24 20.70 -9.59
CA ALA A 145 -11.08 20.96 -10.45
C ALA A 145 -9.74 20.50 -9.86
N GLN A 146 -9.66 20.30 -8.54
CA GLN A 146 -8.43 19.87 -7.84
C GLN A 146 -8.43 18.36 -7.48
N ASP A 147 -9.48 17.63 -7.84
CA ASP A 147 -9.56 16.22 -7.52
C ASP A 147 -8.59 15.40 -8.37
N ALA A 148 -8.09 14.31 -7.79
CA ALA A 148 -7.23 13.38 -8.49
C ALA A 148 -8.00 12.62 -9.57
N VAL A 149 -7.38 12.46 -10.73
CA VAL A 149 -7.97 11.75 -11.88
C VAL A 149 -7.41 10.34 -11.97
N THR A 150 -8.29 9.34 -12.06
CA THR A 150 -7.90 7.95 -12.30
C THR A 150 -7.68 7.66 -13.77
N LYS A 151 -6.87 6.63 -14.08
CA LYS A 151 -6.70 6.14 -15.46
C LYS A 151 -8.06 5.75 -16.07
N ALA A 152 -8.92 5.07 -15.30
CA ALA A 152 -10.25 4.66 -15.77
C ALA A 152 -11.15 5.86 -16.14
N TYR A 153 -11.02 6.98 -15.42
CA TYR A 153 -11.74 8.21 -15.77
C TYR A 153 -11.24 8.80 -17.08
N LEU A 154 -9.92 8.86 -17.32
CA LEU A 154 -9.33 9.36 -18.55
C LEU A 154 -9.64 8.49 -19.77
N GLU A 155 -9.71 7.17 -19.59
CA GLU A 155 -10.00 6.21 -20.67
C GLU A 155 -11.50 6.10 -20.98
N ARG A 156 -12.37 6.75 -20.21
CA ARG A 156 -13.80 6.81 -20.49
C ARG A 156 -14.06 7.62 -21.76
N SER A 157 -14.95 7.12 -22.62
CA SER A 157 -15.35 7.85 -23.83
C SER A 157 -15.88 9.27 -23.47
N GLY A 158 -15.34 10.28 -24.13
CA GLY A 158 -15.71 11.67 -23.90
C GLY A 158 -15.07 12.36 -22.69
N SER A 159 -14.16 11.69 -21.99
CA SER A 159 -13.44 12.31 -20.87
C SER A 159 -12.46 13.40 -21.31
N ILE A 160 -11.90 13.28 -22.51
CA ILE A 160 -11.06 14.31 -23.14
C ILE A 160 -11.85 14.91 -24.29
N THR A 161 -12.16 16.19 -24.18
CA THR A 161 -12.86 16.97 -25.19
C THR A 161 -11.90 17.97 -25.83
N SER A 162 -12.34 18.67 -26.89
CA SER A 162 -11.52 19.70 -27.56
C SER A 162 -11.07 20.83 -26.63
N THR A 163 -11.76 21.05 -25.52
CA THR A 163 -11.40 22.10 -24.54
C THR A 163 -10.18 21.74 -23.71
N GLN A 164 -9.86 20.43 -23.55
CA GLN A 164 -8.65 19.98 -22.87
C GLN A 164 -7.43 19.88 -23.80
N ILE A 165 -7.64 19.94 -25.10
CA ILE A 165 -6.58 19.92 -26.09
C ILE A 165 -6.29 21.35 -26.51
N VAL A 166 -5.10 21.85 -26.17
CA VAL A 166 -4.69 23.19 -26.56
C VAL A 166 -4.46 23.25 -28.07
N ASP A 167 -5.00 24.27 -28.73
CA ASP A 167 -4.85 24.48 -30.17
C ASP A 167 -3.37 24.47 -30.59
N GLY A 168 -3.07 23.73 -31.64
CA GLY A 168 -1.70 23.57 -32.18
C GLY A 168 -0.82 22.58 -31.43
N THR A 169 -1.33 21.90 -30.39
CA THR A 169 -0.54 20.87 -29.68
C THR A 169 -0.49 19.55 -30.42
N ILE A 170 -1.50 19.20 -31.20
CA ILE A 170 -1.49 18.01 -32.05
C ILE A 170 -0.73 18.33 -33.32
N VAL A 171 0.45 17.76 -33.47
CA VAL A 171 1.31 17.93 -34.63
C VAL A 171 1.37 16.66 -35.47
N ASN A 172 1.97 16.75 -36.67
CA ASN A 172 2.02 15.62 -37.59
C ASN A 172 2.68 14.34 -36.99
N ALA A 173 3.61 14.49 -36.05
CA ALA A 173 4.24 13.38 -35.35
C ALA A 173 3.31 12.62 -34.42
N ASP A 174 2.22 13.27 -33.93
CA ASP A 174 1.24 12.67 -33.02
C ASP A 174 0.20 11.84 -33.78
N ILE A 175 0.15 12.00 -35.10
CA ILE A 175 -0.77 11.26 -35.96
C ILE A 175 -0.04 10.05 -36.54
N ASN A 176 -0.55 8.85 -36.29
CA ASN A 176 0.02 7.63 -36.86
C ASN A 176 -0.01 7.71 -38.37
N ALA A 177 1.12 7.42 -39.04
CA ALA A 177 1.24 7.49 -40.49
C ALA A 177 0.23 6.59 -41.24
N SER A 178 -0.31 5.56 -40.58
CA SER A 178 -1.35 4.65 -41.11
C SER A 178 -2.76 5.02 -40.61
N ALA A 179 -2.95 6.17 -39.94
CA ALA A 179 -4.27 6.59 -39.52
C ALA A 179 -5.16 6.89 -40.74
N ALA A 180 -6.22 6.12 -40.90
CA ALA A 180 -7.25 6.37 -41.91
C ALA A 180 -8.20 7.48 -41.41
N ILE A 181 -7.78 8.74 -41.53
CA ILE A 181 -8.63 9.88 -41.14
C ILE A 181 -9.61 10.16 -42.25
N ASP A 182 -10.91 10.01 -41.98
CA ASP A 182 -11.98 10.29 -42.94
C ASP A 182 -11.93 11.75 -43.37
N GLY A 183 -11.93 12.01 -44.69
CA GLY A 183 -11.87 13.34 -45.27
C GLY A 183 -12.99 14.28 -44.82
N SER A 184 -14.14 13.76 -44.43
CA SER A 184 -15.25 14.54 -43.85
C SER A 184 -14.88 15.22 -42.53
N LYS A 185 -13.84 14.75 -41.83
CA LYS A 185 -13.32 15.28 -40.56
C LYS A 185 -12.16 16.25 -40.75
N ILE A 186 -11.74 16.48 -41.97
CA ILE A 186 -10.66 17.36 -42.30
C ILE A 186 -11.25 18.55 -43.08
N ASN A 187 -11.05 19.76 -42.56
CA ASN A 187 -11.35 20.98 -43.31
C ASN A 187 -10.03 21.55 -43.85
N PRO A 188 -9.58 21.12 -45.01
CA PRO A 188 -8.25 21.41 -45.49
C PRO A 188 -8.16 22.82 -46.03
N ALA A 189 -7.39 23.68 -45.38
CA ALA A 189 -6.95 24.95 -45.90
C ALA A 189 -5.49 24.79 -46.40
N PHE A 190 -5.29 24.31 -47.62
CA PHE A 190 -3.97 23.95 -48.12
C PHE A 190 -3.07 25.16 -48.41
N GLY A 191 -3.63 26.38 -48.52
CA GLY A 191 -2.86 27.58 -48.82
C GLY A 191 -2.00 27.38 -50.11
N SER A 192 -0.71 27.56 -50.01
CA SER A 192 0.25 27.35 -51.09
C SER A 192 0.85 25.93 -51.14
N GLN A 193 0.29 24.99 -50.37
CA GLN A 193 0.84 23.60 -50.36
C GLN A 193 0.39 22.80 -51.56
N ASN A 194 1.26 21.92 -52.04
CA ASN A 194 0.93 21.00 -53.12
C ASN A 194 0.07 19.84 -52.58
N ILE A 195 -1.03 19.57 -53.24
CA ILE A 195 -1.86 18.41 -53.01
C ILE A 195 -1.39 17.30 -53.93
N THR A 196 -0.83 16.23 -53.36
CA THR A 196 -0.46 15.02 -54.11
C THR A 196 -1.47 13.95 -53.79
N THR A 197 -2.23 13.46 -54.76
CA THR A 197 -3.18 12.35 -54.60
C THR A 197 -2.71 11.19 -55.49
N SER A 198 -2.92 9.97 -54.98
CA SER A 198 -2.71 8.74 -55.77
C SER A 198 -3.99 8.25 -56.48
N GLY A 199 -5.11 8.96 -56.27
CA GLY A 199 -6.42 8.67 -56.84
C GLY A 199 -7.02 9.86 -57.60
N THR A 200 -8.24 9.70 -58.16
CA THR A 200 -9.00 10.75 -58.84
C THR A 200 -9.46 11.80 -57.80
N VAL A 201 -9.34 13.06 -58.18
CA VAL A 201 -9.94 14.20 -57.48
C VAL A 201 -11.16 14.58 -58.29
N ASP A 202 -12.37 14.27 -57.83
CA ASP A 202 -13.63 14.64 -58.47
C ASP A 202 -14.11 16.02 -57.95
#